data_a03eb5b5cd99c43b6448971fb96fcb34
#
_entry.id   a03eb5b5cd99c43b6448971fb96fcb34
#
_cell.length_a   1.000
_cell.length_b   1.000
_cell.length_c   1.000
_cell.angle_alpha   90.00
_cell.angle_beta   90.00
_cell.angle_gamma   90.00
#
_symmetry.space_group_name_H-M   'P 1'
#
loop_
_entity.id
_entity.type
_entity.pdbx_description
1 polymer ?
#
loop_
_entity_poly.entity_id
_entity_poly.type
_entity_poly.pdbx_seq_one_letter_code
_entity_poly.pdbx_strand_id
1 'polypeptide(L)'
;LGGYAILNNKKISLIMDIGSSPDKKFSSNYQSGSLSFEIVSNGKKLVCNSGYFQNINNQLNRISKSSATHSTLVLDDNSSCKFTKDKGSDLGSKISQGLKVINKNIVFEKNYWKISAEHDGYFKQYDIIHKRELEFYPEENKFVGHDKIISKKETKNLKFEIRFHLEPNTKVMKTQDNKSIFIDLNGEGWKFNSDHNEINID
;
A
#
# COMPACT_ATOMS: atom_id res chain seq x y z
N LEU A 1 -14.95 11.13 2.38
CA LEU A 1 -15.86 10.17 2.69
C LEU A 1 -15.73 8.84 1.96
N GLY A 2 -14.91 8.70 0.90
CA GLY A 2 -14.67 7.46 0.18
C GLY A 2 -13.57 6.56 0.73
N GLY A 3 -13.05 6.82 1.93
CA GLY A 3 -11.98 6.00 2.51
C GLY A 3 -10.57 6.35 2.02
N TYR A 4 -10.39 7.47 1.34
CA TYR A 4 -9.09 7.93 0.85
C TYR A 4 -8.69 9.24 1.52
N ALA A 5 -7.38 9.37 1.83
CA ALA A 5 -6.75 10.62 2.20
C ALA A 5 -5.88 11.12 1.02
N ILE A 6 -5.94 12.42 0.74
CA ILE A 6 -5.26 13.01 -0.40
C ILE A 6 -4.45 14.21 0.09
N LEU A 7 -3.16 14.22 -0.25
CA LEU A 7 -2.29 15.39 -0.14
C LEU A 7 -1.86 15.78 -1.55
N ASN A 8 -2.12 17.01 -1.95
CA ASN A 8 -1.75 17.45 -3.29
C ASN A 8 -1.31 18.90 -3.33
N ASN A 9 -0.36 19.20 -4.18
CA ASN A 9 0.02 20.51 -4.63
C ASN A 9 -0.12 20.60 -6.17
N LYS A 10 0.46 21.64 -6.80
CA LYS A 10 0.36 21.82 -8.25
C LYS A 10 1.03 20.72 -9.09
N LYS A 11 2.01 20.02 -8.54
CA LYS A 11 2.84 19.03 -9.26
C LYS A 11 2.58 17.60 -8.81
N ILE A 12 2.32 17.42 -7.53
CA ILE A 12 2.35 16.12 -6.86
C ILE A 12 1.01 15.86 -6.18
N SER A 13 0.51 14.64 -6.35
CA SER A 13 -0.62 14.10 -5.59
C SER A 13 -0.18 12.80 -4.92
N LEU A 14 -0.40 12.70 -3.61
CA LEU A 14 -0.29 11.47 -2.83
C LEU A 14 -1.69 11.09 -2.37
N ILE A 15 -2.10 9.86 -2.67
CA ILE A 15 -3.40 9.31 -2.29
C ILE A 15 -3.15 8.04 -1.49
N MET A 16 -3.71 7.95 -0.28
CA MET A 16 -3.58 6.78 0.59
C MET A 16 -4.96 6.21 0.91
N ASP A 17 -5.11 4.89 0.79
CA ASP A 17 -6.32 4.18 1.21
C ASP A 17 -6.36 4.08 2.75
N ILE A 18 -7.28 4.79 3.37
CA ILE A 18 -7.56 4.75 4.80
C ILE A 18 -8.97 4.22 5.09
N GLY A 19 -9.53 3.46 4.14
CA GLY A 19 -10.84 2.83 4.23
C GLY A 19 -10.80 1.50 4.97
N SER A 20 -11.80 1.25 5.81
CA SER A 20 -12.08 -0.09 6.33
C SER A 20 -12.70 -0.96 5.26
N SER A 21 -12.55 -2.28 5.38
CA SER A 21 -13.22 -3.19 4.46
C SER A 21 -14.75 -3.03 4.53
N PRO A 22 -15.47 -3.16 3.41
CA PRO A 22 -16.92 -3.12 3.40
C PRO A 22 -17.54 -4.39 4.01
N ASP A 23 -18.83 -4.34 4.28
CA ASP A 23 -19.59 -5.54 4.63
C ASP A 23 -19.49 -6.62 3.54
N LYS A 24 -19.51 -7.89 3.95
CA LYS A 24 -19.37 -9.05 3.06
C LYS A 24 -20.26 -8.97 1.81
N LYS A 25 -21.51 -8.51 1.94
CA LYS A 25 -22.47 -8.40 0.82
C LYS A 25 -22.04 -7.44 -0.28
N PHE A 26 -21.19 -6.43 0.05
CA PHE A 26 -20.72 -5.41 -0.87
C PHE A 26 -19.23 -5.56 -1.24
N SER A 27 -18.61 -6.71 -0.94
CA SER A 27 -17.16 -6.89 -1.03
C SER A 27 -16.66 -7.61 -2.27
N SER A 28 -17.51 -7.89 -3.25
CA SER A 28 -17.13 -8.62 -4.48
C SER A 28 -15.99 -7.92 -5.25
N ASN A 29 -15.96 -6.60 -5.23
CA ASN A 29 -14.93 -5.80 -5.92
C ASN A 29 -13.86 -5.23 -4.98
N TYR A 30 -13.91 -5.59 -3.69
CA TYR A 30 -12.94 -5.10 -2.72
C TYR A 30 -11.57 -5.76 -2.92
N GLN A 31 -10.51 -4.99 -2.66
CA GLN A 31 -9.12 -5.41 -2.70
C GLN A 31 -8.45 -5.14 -1.35
N SER A 32 -7.50 -5.99 -0.95
CA SER A 32 -6.78 -5.89 0.33
C SER A 32 -5.67 -4.83 0.26
N GLY A 33 -6.02 -3.62 -0.17
CA GLY A 33 -5.10 -2.51 -0.37
C GLY A 33 -5.08 -1.49 0.77
N SER A 34 -5.63 -1.79 1.95
CA SER A 34 -5.64 -0.82 3.05
C SER A 34 -4.24 -0.36 3.41
N LEU A 35 -4.10 0.95 3.63
CA LEU A 35 -2.85 1.70 3.80
C LEU A 35 -1.91 1.64 2.60
N SER A 36 -2.33 1.11 1.45
CA SER A 36 -1.59 1.33 0.21
C SER A 36 -1.72 2.79 -0.23
N PHE A 37 -0.77 3.21 -1.05
CA PHE A 37 -0.76 4.58 -1.55
C PHE A 37 -0.33 4.63 -3.02
N GLU A 38 -0.69 5.73 -3.66
CA GLU A 38 -0.22 6.09 -5.00
C GLU A 38 0.37 7.50 -4.96
N ILE A 39 1.41 7.71 -5.75
CA ILE A 39 2.04 9.02 -5.96
C ILE A 39 2.02 9.33 -7.45
N VAL A 40 1.48 10.49 -7.79
CA VAL A 40 1.52 11.05 -9.13
C VAL A 40 2.38 12.30 -9.10
N SER A 41 3.39 12.39 -9.97
CA SER A 41 4.23 13.57 -10.17
C SER A 41 4.08 14.07 -11.59
N ASN A 42 3.75 15.34 -11.76
CA ASN A 42 3.55 15.97 -13.08
C ASN A 42 2.66 15.14 -14.03
N GLY A 43 1.59 14.55 -13.49
CA GLY A 43 0.65 13.71 -14.23
C GLY A 43 1.12 12.28 -14.54
N LYS A 44 2.32 11.87 -14.05
CA LYS A 44 2.89 10.52 -14.24
C LYS A 44 2.86 9.75 -12.93
N LYS A 45 2.52 8.47 -12.96
CA LYS A 45 2.49 7.62 -11.76
C LYS A 45 3.90 7.21 -11.35
N LEU A 46 4.35 7.68 -10.17
CA LEU A 46 5.62 7.27 -9.57
C LEU A 46 5.46 5.99 -8.76
N VAL A 47 4.44 5.95 -7.89
CA VAL A 47 4.05 4.76 -7.15
C VAL A 47 2.59 4.49 -7.49
N CYS A 48 2.27 3.26 -7.78
CA CYS A 48 0.91 2.85 -8.14
C CYS A 48 0.50 1.57 -7.40
N ASN A 49 -0.70 1.12 -7.65
CA ASN A 49 -1.17 -0.23 -7.34
C ASN A 49 -1.43 -0.98 -8.64
N SER A 50 -1.55 -2.30 -8.61
CA SER A 50 -1.75 -3.11 -9.82
C SER A 50 -3.08 -2.88 -10.53
N GLY A 51 -3.99 -2.11 -9.91
CA GLY A 51 -5.34 -1.91 -10.39
C GLY A 51 -6.25 -3.10 -10.14
N TYR A 52 -7.46 -3.04 -10.71
CA TYR A 52 -8.49 -4.06 -10.55
C TYR A 52 -8.74 -4.79 -11.89
N PHE A 53 -8.62 -6.10 -11.89
CA PHE A 53 -8.93 -6.92 -13.05
C PHE A 53 -10.43 -7.32 -13.04
N GLN A 54 -11.18 -6.79 -13.98
CA GLN A 54 -12.66 -6.85 -13.96
C GLN A 54 -13.25 -8.23 -14.24
N ASN A 55 -12.55 -9.11 -14.96
CA ASN A 55 -13.05 -10.45 -15.25
C ASN A 55 -13.02 -11.34 -14.01
N ILE A 56 -14.16 -11.50 -13.37
CA ILE A 56 -14.35 -12.17 -12.07
C ILE A 56 -13.87 -13.63 -12.09
N ASN A 57 -14.04 -14.34 -13.20
CA ASN A 57 -13.66 -15.75 -13.34
C ASN A 57 -12.18 -15.95 -13.67
N ASN A 58 -11.42 -14.88 -13.84
CA ASN A 58 -10.01 -14.95 -14.17
C ASN A 58 -9.15 -15.03 -12.89
N GLN A 59 -8.09 -15.81 -12.97
CA GLN A 59 -7.08 -15.91 -11.90
C GLN A 59 -6.51 -14.53 -11.54
N LEU A 60 -6.32 -13.64 -12.50
CA LEU A 60 -5.82 -12.27 -12.29
C LEU A 60 -6.75 -11.44 -11.42
N ASN A 61 -8.07 -11.63 -11.48
CA ASN A 61 -9.00 -10.96 -10.57
C ASN A 61 -8.73 -11.36 -9.11
N ARG A 62 -8.44 -12.64 -8.85
CA ARG A 62 -8.10 -13.12 -7.50
C ARG A 62 -6.74 -12.59 -7.03
N ILE A 63 -5.75 -12.57 -7.91
CA ILE A 63 -4.43 -12.02 -7.62
C ILE A 63 -4.53 -10.53 -7.30
N SER A 64 -5.26 -9.75 -8.10
CA SER A 64 -5.44 -8.30 -7.89
C SER A 64 -6.11 -7.93 -6.56
N LYS A 65 -6.76 -8.89 -5.88
CA LYS A 65 -7.35 -8.68 -4.55
C LYS A 65 -6.37 -8.84 -3.40
N SER A 66 -5.17 -9.37 -3.64
CA SER A 66 -4.17 -9.61 -2.59
C SER A 66 -3.47 -8.32 -2.17
N SER A 67 -3.00 -8.24 -0.91
CA SER A 67 -2.15 -7.12 -0.47
C SER A 67 -0.84 -7.04 -1.23
N ALA A 68 -0.34 -8.17 -1.74
CA ALA A 68 0.91 -8.22 -2.51
C ALA A 68 0.88 -7.44 -3.83
N THR A 69 -0.30 -7.13 -4.36
CA THR A 69 -0.47 -6.32 -5.58
C THR A 69 -0.71 -4.84 -5.30
N HIS A 70 -0.52 -4.42 -4.06
CA HIS A 70 -0.69 -3.04 -3.62
C HIS A 70 0.60 -2.54 -2.95
N SER A 71 0.84 -1.23 -3.02
CA SER A 71 2.00 -0.58 -2.39
C SER A 71 1.80 -0.45 -0.88
N THR A 72 1.85 -1.60 -0.19
CA THR A 72 1.62 -1.75 1.25
C THR A 72 2.46 -2.86 1.86
N LEU A 73 2.34 -3.03 3.19
CA LEU A 73 2.98 -4.10 3.94
C LEU A 73 2.25 -5.44 3.73
N VAL A 74 3.02 -6.48 3.46
CA VAL A 74 2.59 -7.89 3.44
C VAL A 74 3.30 -8.61 4.56
N LEU A 75 2.57 -9.38 5.36
CA LEU A 75 3.08 -10.10 6.50
C LEU A 75 3.00 -11.60 6.25
N ASP A 76 4.17 -12.27 6.26
CA ASP A 76 4.28 -13.73 6.12
C ASP A 76 3.50 -14.28 4.91
N ASP A 77 3.60 -13.60 3.75
CA ASP A 77 2.89 -13.89 2.49
C ASP A 77 1.35 -13.86 2.61
N ASN A 78 0.80 -13.25 3.66
CA ASN A 78 -0.63 -13.15 3.86
C ASN A 78 -1.16 -11.75 3.53
N SER A 79 -2.33 -11.71 2.92
CA SER A 79 -3.10 -10.49 2.73
C SER A 79 -3.76 -10.03 4.02
N SER A 80 -3.93 -8.72 4.17
CA SER A 80 -4.61 -8.10 5.31
C SER A 80 -6.10 -8.45 5.44
N CYS A 81 -6.72 -8.91 4.33
CA CYS A 81 -8.07 -9.49 4.32
C CYS A 81 -8.05 -10.92 3.77
N LYS A 82 -9.03 -11.74 4.18
CA LYS A 82 -9.25 -13.07 3.60
C LYS A 82 -10.51 -13.07 2.76
N PHE A 83 -10.47 -13.77 1.64
CA PHE A 83 -11.59 -13.91 0.73
C PHE A 83 -12.13 -15.36 0.76
N THR A 84 -13.40 -15.53 0.46
CA THR A 84 -13.99 -16.86 0.24
C THR A 84 -13.36 -17.51 -0.99
N LYS A 85 -13.23 -18.83 -0.97
CA LYS A 85 -12.91 -19.56 -2.20
C LYS A 85 -14.06 -19.37 -3.19
N ASP A 86 -13.71 -18.97 -4.40
CA ASP A 86 -14.66 -18.88 -5.49
C ASP A 86 -15.12 -20.30 -5.85
N LYS A 87 -16.44 -20.54 -5.79
CA LYS A 87 -17.04 -21.82 -6.18
C LYS A 87 -17.68 -21.74 -7.57
N GLY A 88 -17.15 -20.88 -8.45
CA GLY A 88 -17.69 -20.69 -9.79
C GLY A 88 -18.96 -19.84 -9.82
N SER A 89 -19.18 -19.00 -8.80
CA SER A 89 -20.32 -18.07 -8.81
C SER A 89 -19.99 -16.83 -9.63
N ASP A 90 -20.93 -16.31 -10.39
CA ASP A 90 -20.82 -15.06 -11.16
C ASP A 90 -20.59 -13.81 -10.28
N LEU A 91 -20.64 -13.97 -8.96
CA LEU A 91 -20.49 -12.89 -7.98
C LEU A 91 -19.05 -12.69 -7.49
N GLY A 92 -18.09 -13.54 -7.90
CA GLY A 92 -16.70 -13.48 -7.44
C GLY A 92 -16.50 -13.77 -5.96
N SER A 93 -15.26 -13.81 -5.54
CA SER A 93 -14.89 -14.05 -4.14
C SER A 93 -15.22 -12.82 -3.27
N LYS A 94 -15.86 -13.05 -2.13
CA LYS A 94 -16.24 -12.03 -1.14
C LYS A 94 -15.33 -12.11 0.09
N ILE A 95 -15.24 -11.05 0.86
CA ILE A 95 -14.52 -11.04 2.12
C ILE A 95 -15.09 -12.12 3.07
N SER A 96 -14.21 -12.96 3.61
CA SER A 96 -14.50 -13.87 4.74
C SER A 96 -13.96 -13.33 6.06
N GLN A 97 -12.86 -12.56 6.02
CA GLN A 97 -12.32 -11.80 7.14
C GLN A 97 -11.89 -10.44 6.62
N GLY A 98 -12.58 -9.40 7.05
CA GLY A 98 -12.25 -8.00 6.75
C GLY A 98 -11.34 -7.39 7.79
N LEU A 99 -11.12 -6.08 7.66
CA LEU A 99 -10.31 -5.26 8.56
C LEU A 99 -11.00 -3.94 8.89
N LYS A 100 -10.56 -3.32 9.98
CA LYS A 100 -10.91 -1.95 10.35
C LYS A 100 -9.68 -1.07 10.28
N VAL A 101 -9.82 0.10 9.68
CA VAL A 101 -8.83 1.17 9.76
C VAL A 101 -9.19 2.10 10.90
N ILE A 102 -8.24 2.30 11.80
CA ILE A 102 -8.38 3.06 13.05
C ILE A 102 -7.28 4.13 13.14
N ASN A 103 -7.36 4.99 14.12
CA ASN A 103 -6.35 6.01 14.46
C ASN A 103 -5.92 6.84 13.23
N LYS A 104 -6.93 7.27 12.43
CA LYS A 104 -6.70 8.09 11.23
C LYS A 104 -6.37 9.52 11.63
N ASN A 105 -5.29 10.05 11.08
CA ASN A 105 -4.90 11.44 11.32
C ASN A 105 -4.32 12.05 10.03
N ILE A 106 -4.74 13.28 9.75
CA ILE A 106 -4.21 14.08 8.64
C ILE A 106 -3.79 15.41 9.22
N VAL A 107 -2.52 15.76 9.02
CA VAL A 107 -1.89 16.97 9.57
C VAL A 107 -1.35 17.80 8.42
N PHE A 108 -1.60 19.12 8.49
CA PHE A 108 -1.03 20.12 7.60
C PHE A 108 -0.22 21.10 8.43
N GLU A 109 1.11 20.91 8.41
CA GLU A 109 2.05 21.82 9.02
C GLU A 109 2.68 22.74 7.96
N LYS A 110 3.35 23.78 8.38
CA LYS A 110 3.98 24.76 7.47
C LYS A 110 4.97 24.10 6.50
N ASN A 111 5.76 23.13 6.98
CA ASN A 111 6.87 22.54 6.23
C ASN A 111 6.56 21.14 5.71
N TYR A 112 5.56 20.45 6.25
CA TYR A 112 5.20 19.12 5.83
C TYR A 112 3.72 18.83 6.04
N TRP A 113 3.21 17.88 5.28
CA TRP A 113 1.87 17.33 5.44
C TRP A 113 1.98 15.84 5.73
N LYS A 114 1.11 15.31 6.56
CA LYS A 114 1.18 13.92 6.99
C LYS A 114 -0.18 13.25 6.96
N ILE A 115 -0.19 12.00 6.49
CA ILE A 115 -1.29 11.06 6.66
C ILE A 115 -0.78 9.92 7.54
N SER A 116 -1.52 9.56 8.58
CA SER A 116 -1.25 8.36 9.36
C SER A 116 -2.54 7.58 9.63
N ALA A 117 -2.44 6.26 9.61
CA ALA A 117 -3.54 5.38 9.97
C ALA A 117 -3.01 4.01 10.39
N GLU A 118 -3.87 3.23 11.03
CA GLU A 118 -3.59 1.87 11.48
C GLU A 118 -4.69 0.93 10.99
N HIS A 119 -4.38 -0.36 10.79
CA HIS A 119 -5.41 -1.37 10.54
C HIS A 119 -5.15 -2.66 11.33
N ASP A 120 -6.25 -3.37 11.64
CA ASP A 120 -6.26 -4.62 12.41
C ASP A 120 -6.28 -5.89 11.54
N GLY A 121 -6.00 -5.79 10.24
CA GLY A 121 -6.12 -6.91 9.30
C GLY A 121 -5.28 -8.13 9.67
N TYR A 122 -4.16 -7.92 10.33
CA TYR A 122 -3.27 -8.98 10.80
C TYR A 122 -3.50 -9.39 12.26
N PHE A 123 -4.42 -8.69 12.98
CA PHE A 123 -4.60 -8.89 14.41
C PHE A 123 -5.09 -10.30 14.75
N LYS A 124 -6.09 -10.80 14.04
CA LYS A 124 -6.69 -12.10 14.35
C LYS A 124 -5.72 -13.27 14.20
N GLN A 125 -4.77 -13.18 13.26
CA GLN A 125 -3.82 -14.27 12.95
C GLN A 125 -2.52 -14.14 13.72
N TYR A 126 -2.03 -12.91 13.92
CA TYR A 126 -0.67 -12.64 14.43
C TYR A 126 -0.64 -11.75 15.66
N ASP A 127 -1.78 -11.22 16.14
CA ASP A 127 -1.86 -10.21 17.20
C ASP A 127 -1.14 -8.90 16.82
N ILE A 128 -1.18 -8.54 15.52
CA ILE A 128 -0.44 -7.43 14.93
C ILE A 128 -1.39 -6.38 14.38
N ILE A 129 -1.10 -5.12 14.71
CA ILE A 129 -1.63 -3.92 14.06
C ILE A 129 -0.53 -3.37 13.15
N HIS A 130 -0.87 -3.09 11.90
CA HIS A 130 -0.01 -2.34 10.99
C HIS A 130 -0.34 -0.85 11.08
N LYS A 131 0.66 -0.02 11.32
CA LYS A 131 0.58 1.43 11.25
C LYS A 131 1.44 1.95 10.14
N ARG A 132 0.90 2.85 9.32
CA ARG A 132 1.66 3.60 8.31
C ARG A 132 1.52 5.09 8.53
N GLU A 133 2.63 5.79 8.39
CA GLU A 133 2.71 7.25 8.35
C GLU A 133 3.42 7.65 7.05
N LEU A 134 2.81 8.56 6.28
CA LEU A 134 3.38 9.14 5.08
C LEU A 134 3.46 10.65 5.26
N GLU A 135 4.67 11.19 5.15
CA GLU A 135 4.93 12.63 5.19
C GLU A 135 5.32 13.12 3.79
N PHE A 136 4.78 14.24 3.41
CA PHE A 136 5.13 14.95 2.19
C PHE A 136 5.68 16.33 2.52
N TYR A 137 6.86 16.61 2.03
CA TYR A 137 7.57 17.89 2.15
C TYR A 137 7.47 18.63 0.80
N PRO A 138 6.51 19.55 0.64
CA PRO A 138 6.19 20.14 -0.67
C PRO A 138 7.33 20.91 -1.31
N GLU A 139 8.12 21.66 -0.51
CA GLU A 139 9.23 22.47 -0.99
C GLU A 139 10.43 21.62 -1.46
N GLU A 140 10.62 20.45 -0.86
CA GLU A 140 11.69 19.52 -1.18
C GLU A 140 11.30 18.49 -2.24
N ASN A 141 10.03 18.40 -2.61
CA ASN A 141 9.43 17.29 -3.37
C ASN A 141 9.82 15.91 -2.77
N LYS A 142 9.77 15.80 -1.45
CA LYS A 142 10.26 14.64 -0.71
C LYS A 142 9.13 13.95 0.02
N PHE A 143 9.17 12.62 0.01
CA PHE A 143 8.30 11.77 0.82
C PHE A 143 9.11 11.00 1.85
N VAL A 144 8.54 10.83 3.03
CA VAL A 144 9.08 9.95 4.07
C VAL A 144 7.97 9.01 4.51
N GLY A 145 8.22 7.71 4.46
CA GLY A 145 7.28 6.67 4.87
C GLY A 145 7.81 5.92 6.09
N HIS A 146 6.94 5.70 7.07
CA HIS A 146 7.22 4.86 8.24
C HIS A 146 6.16 3.78 8.36
N ASP A 147 6.58 2.53 8.33
CA ASP A 147 5.73 1.39 8.65
C ASP A 147 6.10 0.84 10.02
N LYS A 148 5.11 0.61 10.87
CA LYS A 148 5.27 0.03 12.21
C LYS A 148 4.41 -1.21 12.35
N ILE A 149 5.01 -2.28 12.83
CA ILE A 149 4.36 -3.51 13.25
C ILE A 149 4.19 -3.43 14.76
N ILE A 150 2.96 -3.30 15.23
CA ILE A 150 2.62 -3.14 16.65
C ILE A 150 2.03 -4.46 17.15
N SER A 151 2.70 -5.10 18.11
CA SER A 151 2.23 -6.33 18.75
C SER A 151 2.41 -6.24 20.27
N LYS A 152 1.51 -6.87 21.01
CA LYS A 152 1.67 -7.06 22.47
C LYS A 152 2.49 -8.28 22.82
N LYS A 153 2.70 -9.18 21.87
CA LYS A 153 3.48 -10.41 22.04
C LYS A 153 4.78 -10.31 21.27
N GLU A 154 5.78 -11.03 21.75
CA GLU A 154 7.03 -11.17 21.01
C GLU A 154 6.77 -11.93 19.71
N THR A 155 7.02 -11.27 18.58
CA THR A 155 6.85 -11.85 17.23
C THR A 155 8.17 -12.41 16.76
N LYS A 156 8.42 -13.70 17.01
CA LYS A 156 9.63 -14.37 16.53
C LYS A 156 9.43 -14.89 15.11
N ASN A 157 10.41 -14.64 14.24
CA ASN A 157 10.52 -15.20 12.88
C ASN A 157 9.39 -14.86 11.90
N LEU A 158 8.69 -13.74 12.07
CA LEU A 158 7.73 -13.26 11.07
C LEU A 158 8.47 -12.51 9.96
N LYS A 159 8.26 -12.93 8.72
CA LYS A 159 8.69 -12.18 7.54
C LYS A 159 7.71 -11.05 7.27
N PHE A 160 8.24 -9.91 6.86
CA PHE A 160 7.42 -8.84 6.29
C PHE A 160 8.10 -8.27 5.05
N GLU A 161 7.29 -7.79 4.15
CA GLU A 161 7.71 -7.08 2.95
C GLU A 161 6.90 -5.80 2.84
N ILE A 162 7.55 -4.71 2.48
CA ILE A 162 6.89 -3.46 2.10
C ILE A 162 7.11 -3.32 0.61
N ARG A 163 6.03 -3.39 -0.16
CA ARG A 163 6.07 -3.34 -1.63
C ARG A 163 5.75 -1.94 -2.11
N PHE A 164 6.42 -1.56 -3.19
CA PHE A 164 6.20 -0.32 -3.92
C PHE A 164 6.12 -0.66 -5.41
N HIS A 165 4.91 -0.64 -5.95
CA HIS A 165 4.72 -0.89 -7.37
C HIS A 165 4.97 0.39 -8.16
N LEU A 166 5.75 0.26 -9.22
CA LEU A 166 6.00 1.36 -10.15
C LEU A 166 5.15 1.18 -11.42
N GLU A 167 4.96 2.25 -12.16
CA GLU A 167 4.32 2.17 -13.47
C GLU A 167 5.12 1.21 -14.39
N PRO A 168 4.47 0.32 -15.15
CA PRO A 168 5.14 -0.58 -16.07
C PRO A 168 6.11 0.15 -17.01
N ASN A 169 7.27 -0.46 -17.27
CA ASN A 169 8.37 0.09 -18.08
C ASN A 169 9.11 1.29 -17.44
N THR A 170 8.87 1.62 -16.17
CA THR A 170 9.69 2.59 -15.44
C THR A 170 11.13 2.07 -15.33
N LYS A 171 12.10 2.90 -15.73
CA LYS A 171 13.52 2.54 -15.61
C LYS A 171 13.99 2.73 -14.19
N VAL A 172 14.57 1.70 -13.61
CA VAL A 172 15.13 1.72 -12.25
C VAL A 172 16.58 1.26 -12.27
N MET A 173 17.40 1.86 -11.41
CA MET A 173 18.80 1.53 -11.24
C MET A 173 19.13 1.44 -9.76
N LYS A 174 19.59 0.28 -9.32
CA LYS A 174 20.00 0.03 -7.93
C LYS A 174 21.42 0.50 -7.69
N THR A 175 21.68 1.09 -6.53
CA THR A 175 23.04 1.45 -6.13
C THR A 175 23.83 0.22 -5.70
N GLN A 176 25.17 0.30 -5.75
CA GLN A 176 26.05 -0.83 -5.41
C GLN A 176 25.90 -1.31 -3.95
N ASP A 177 25.56 -0.41 -3.04
CA ASP A 177 25.33 -0.71 -1.63
C ASP A 177 23.93 -1.31 -1.33
N ASN A 178 23.11 -1.49 -2.37
CA ASN A 178 21.73 -2.01 -2.29
C ASN A 178 20.77 -1.17 -1.41
N LYS A 179 21.13 0.03 -1.01
CA LYS A 179 20.32 0.88 -0.10
C LYS A 179 19.49 1.93 -0.81
N SER A 180 19.75 2.14 -2.09
CA SER A 180 19.03 3.16 -2.88
C SER A 180 18.69 2.63 -4.26
N ILE A 181 17.64 3.17 -4.83
CA ILE A 181 17.34 3.05 -6.26
C ILE A 181 17.10 4.42 -6.86
N PHE A 182 17.56 4.60 -8.10
CA PHE A 182 17.18 5.72 -8.94
C PHE A 182 16.05 5.29 -9.86
N ILE A 183 15.05 6.14 -9.99
CA ILE A 183 13.84 5.91 -10.78
C ILE A 183 13.79 7.02 -11.83
N ASP A 184 13.78 6.65 -13.11
CA ASP A 184 13.55 7.60 -14.22
C ASP A 184 12.06 7.56 -14.58
N LEU A 185 11.36 8.60 -14.20
CA LEU A 185 9.95 8.80 -14.53
C LEU A 185 9.84 9.65 -15.80
N ASN A 186 10.30 9.09 -16.94
CA ASN A 186 10.29 9.76 -18.25
C ASN A 186 10.93 11.17 -18.20
N GLY A 187 12.17 11.24 -17.74
CA GLY A 187 12.97 12.46 -17.65
C GLY A 187 12.86 13.22 -16.34
N GLU A 188 12.06 12.72 -15.39
CA GLU A 188 12.04 13.19 -14.01
C GLU A 188 12.72 12.14 -13.11
N GLY A 189 13.87 12.51 -12.51
CA GLY A 189 14.65 11.61 -11.67
C GLY A 189 14.14 11.59 -10.23
N TRP A 190 13.88 10.40 -9.69
CA TRP A 190 13.57 10.18 -8.29
C TRP A 190 14.61 9.27 -7.65
N LYS A 191 14.87 9.47 -6.36
CA LYS A 191 15.71 8.59 -5.56
C LYS A 191 14.89 8.03 -4.39
N PHE A 192 14.84 6.71 -4.28
CA PHE A 192 14.29 6.01 -3.14
C PHE A 192 15.43 5.46 -2.28
N ASN A 193 15.34 5.63 -0.96
CA ASN A 193 16.30 5.10 0.01
C ASN A 193 15.53 4.27 1.06
N SER A 194 16.20 3.25 1.60
CA SER A 194 15.76 2.54 2.80
C SER A 194 16.84 2.65 3.88
N ASP A 195 16.44 3.01 5.10
CA ASP A 195 17.38 3.22 6.19
C ASP A 195 17.85 1.89 6.82
N HIS A 196 17.02 0.86 6.78
CA HIS A 196 17.24 -0.35 7.58
C HIS A 196 17.21 -1.65 6.78
N ASN A 197 16.61 -1.67 5.60
CA ASN A 197 16.35 -2.89 4.86
C ASN A 197 16.99 -2.86 3.48
N GLU A 198 17.38 -4.03 3.03
CA GLU A 198 17.84 -4.25 1.66
C GLU A 198 16.67 -4.03 0.69
N ILE A 199 16.95 -3.33 -0.40
CA ILE A 199 15.98 -3.09 -1.47
C ILE A 199 16.16 -4.17 -2.52
N ASN A 200 15.07 -4.87 -2.87
CA ASN A 200 15.01 -5.81 -3.98
C ASN A 200 14.17 -5.22 -5.11
N ILE A 201 14.54 -5.52 -6.35
CA ILE A 201 13.81 -5.16 -7.56
C ILE A 201 13.39 -6.46 -8.22
N ASP A 202 12.08 -6.64 -8.41
CA ASP A 202 11.46 -7.80 -9.05
C ASP A 202 11.04 -7.49 -10.49
#